data_1000eb38601c34116dba57198bb73337
#
_entry.id   1000eb38601c34116dba57198bb73337
#
_cell.length_a   1.000
_cell.length_b   1.000
_cell.length_c   1.000
_cell.angle_alpha   90.00
_cell.angle_beta   90.00
_cell.angle_gamma   90.00
#
_symmetry.space_group_name_H-M   'P 1'
#
loop_
_entity.id
_entity.type
_entity.pdbx_description
1 polymer ?
#
loop_
_entity_poly.entity_id
_entity_poly.type
_entity_poly.pdbx_seq_one_letter_code
_entity_poly.pdbx_strand_id
1 'polypeptide(L)'
;MENMEITTTVIIPNYNGMKFLEPCIRSLRDQSYPAFRILVVDNGSTDGSAEWLREKQIDTIFLPENTGFSGAVNRGIRAADTPYVILLNNDVRVSPYFVAELVRAIGQSEKIFSVSSRMIQMYHPDRLDDTGDMYSILGWAYQRGVGQKLTWYRRPGRVFSACAGAAIYRRDVFDEIGYFDEMHFAYLEDIDVGYRARIAGYDNLYWPAALVWHVGSGTSGSKYNSFKVKLAARNNVYLNYKNMPPLQLLLNAAPIAAGVFLKYLFFRKLGFEKDYLEGFFEGIRTAHRCRRVRYNPAHFRNYAAIEAELIAGAFLYVYEFTARRFGHQEKES
;
A
#
# COMPACT_ATOMS: atom_id res chain seq x y z
N MET A 1 -36.56 11.02 -7.08
CA MET A 1 -35.17 10.82 -6.63
C MET A 1 -34.41 10.43 -7.89
N GLU A 2 -33.57 11.33 -8.40
CA GLU A 2 -32.68 10.97 -9.51
C GLU A 2 -31.87 9.74 -9.08
N ASN A 3 -31.77 8.75 -9.95
CA ASN A 3 -30.90 7.59 -9.74
C ASN A 3 -29.45 8.12 -9.68
N MET A 4 -28.93 8.30 -8.48
CA MET A 4 -27.55 8.72 -8.27
C MET A 4 -26.64 7.58 -8.75
N GLU A 5 -25.84 7.86 -9.77
CA GLU A 5 -24.89 6.91 -10.33
C GLU A 5 -23.79 6.60 -9.31
N ILE A 6 -23.61 5.33 -8.98
CA ILE A 6 -22.54 4.88 -8.09
C ILE A 6 -21.21 4.96 -8.85
N THR A 7 -20.30 5.80 -8.36
CA THR A 7 -19.01 6.06 -9.02
C THR A 7 -17.83 5.31 -8.38
N THR A 8 -18.01 4.78 -7.17
CA THR A 8 -16.91 4.23 -6.37
C THR A 8 -17.32 2.95 -5.66
N THR A 9 -16.48 1.94 -5.70
CA THR A 9 -16.61 0.72 -4.88
C THR A 9 -15.51 0.71 -3.82
N VAL A 10 -15.90 0.70 -2.54
CA VAL A 10 -14.97 0.51 -1.42
C VAL A 10 -14.80 -0.99 -1.20
N ILE A 11 -13.61 -1.50 -1.45
CA ILE A 11 -13.25 -2.92 -1.33
C ILE A 11 -12.50 -3.12 -0.02
N ILE A 12 -13.04 -3.99 0.84
CA ILE A 12 -12.47 -4.32 2.16
C ILE A 12 -12.01 -5.78 2.14
N PRO A 13 -10.71 -6.07 1.98
CA PRO A 13 -10.21 -7.42 2.19
C PRO A 13 -10.29 -7.78 3.67
N ASN A 14 -10.90 -8.93 3.99
CA ASN A 14 -11.03 -9.40 5.36
C ASN A 14 -10.47 -10.81 5.50
N TYR A 15 -9.60 -11.02 6.48
CA TYR A 15 -9.12 -12.33 6.90
C TYR A 15 -8.99 -12.37 8.41
N ASN A 16 -9.88 -13.12 9.08
CA ASN A 16 -9.92 -13.23 10.54
C ASN A 16 -9.91 -11.87 11.26
N GLY A 17 -10.70 -10.92 10.72
CA GLY A 17 -10.72 -9.54 11.17
C GLY A 17 -12.00 -9.12 11.88
N MET A 18 -12.81 -10.04 12.41
CA MET A 18 -14.11 -9.77 13.02
C MET A 18 -14.06 -8.61 14.03
N LYS A 19 -13.01 -8.56 14.85
CA LYS A 19 -12.82 -7.51 15.85
C LYS A 19 -12.85 -6.09 15.30
N PHE A 20 -12.40 -5.91 14.05
CA PHE A 20 -12.19 -4.60 13.43
C PHE A 20 -13.24 -4.30 12.35
N LEU A 21 -13.82 -5.33 11.74
CA LEU A 21 -14.67 -5.22 10.57
C LEU A 21 -15.92 -4.37 10.81
N GLU A 22 -16.64 -4.59 11.91
CA GLU A 22 -17.85 -3.82 12.23
C GLU A 22 -17.56 -2.33 12.45
N PRO A 23 -16.59 -1.89 13.26
CA PRO A 23 -16.22 -0.49 13.39
C PRO A 23 -15.80 0.17 12.06
N CYS A 24 -15.10 -0.56 11.20
CA CYS A 24 -14.69 -0.09 9.87
C CYS A 24 -15.93 0.20 9.01
N ILE A 25 -16.83 -0.78 8.85
CA ILE A 25 -18.05 -0.64 8.05
C ILE A 25 -18.96 0.46 8.61
N ARG A 26 -19.08 0.57 9.93
CA ARG A 26 -19.87 1.66 10.55
C ARG A 26 -19.35 3.02 10.14
N SER A 27 -18.02 3.24 10.18
CA SER A 27 -17.44 4.53 9.78
C SER A 27 -17.65 4.87 8.30
N LEU A 28 -17.82 3.85 7.44
CA LEU A 28 -18.17 4.04 6.03
C LEU A 28 -19.65 4.39 5.85
N ARG A 29 -20.56 3.90 6.69
CA ARG A 29 -21.98 4.24 6.62
C ARG A 29 -22.27 5.70 6.98
N ASP A 30 -21.35 6.33 7.71
CA ASP A 30 -21.44 7.73 8.15
C ASP A 30 -20.76 8.71 7.15
N GLN A 31 -20.51 8.28 5.90
CA GLN A 31 -19.87 9.14 4.89
C GLN A 31 -20.82 10.19 4.33
N SER A 32 -20.29 11.41 4.10
CA SER A 32 -21.00 12.50 3.45
C SER A 32 -21.19 12.32 1.93
N TYR A 33 -20.43 11.47 1.31
CA TYR A 33 -20.49 11.14 -0.12
C TYR A 33 -21.36 9.89 -0.34
N PRO A 34 -22.53 10.00 -0.98
CA PRO A 34 -23.46 8.90 -1.06
C PRO A 34 -23.25 7.97 -2.28
N ALA A 35 -22.48 8.42 -3.29
CA ALA A 35 -22.35 7.70 -4.58
C ALA A 35 -21.28 6.58 -4.54
N PHE A 36 -21.28 5.77 -3.48
CA PHE A 36 -20.40 4.61 -3.35
C PHE A 36 -21.13 3.39 -2.80
N ARG A 37 -20.54 2.23 -3.02
CA ARG A 37 -20.95 0.97 -2.40
C ARG A 37 -19.79 0.31 -1.66
N ILE A 38 -20.12 -0.55 -0.71
CA ILE A 38 -19.15 -1.35 0.06
C ILE A 38 -19.18 -2.78 -0.49
N LEU A 39 -18.02 -3.32 -0.76
CA LEU A 39 -17.81 -4.72 -1.14
C LEU A 39 -16.75 -5.33 -0.23
N VAL A 40 -17.13 -6.30 0.59
CA VAL A 40 -16.15 -7.04 1.40
C VAL A 40 -15.66 -8.24 0.58
N VAL A 41 -14.38 -8.55 0.68
CA VAL A 41 -13.81 -9.80 0.18
C VAL A 41 -13.35 -10.61 1.39
N ASP A 42 -14.17 -11.53 1.84
CA ASP A 42 -13.82 -12.44 2.92
C ASP A 42 -12.89 -13.53 2.39
N ASN A 43 -11.67 -13.51 2.85
CA ASN A 43 -10.54 -14.28 2.31
C ASN A 43 -10.36 -15.61 3.05
N GLY A 44 -11.46 -16.35 3.26
CA GLY A 44 -11.47 -17.64 3.94
C GLY A 44 -11.34 -17.50 5.47
N SER A 45 -12.08 -16.56 6.08
CA SER A 45 -12.06 -16.37 7.54
C SER A 45 -12.73 -17.52 8.29
N THR A 46 -12.24 -17.75 9.51
CA THR A 46 -12.73 -18.79 10.45
C THR A 46 -13.08 -18.24 11.84
N ASP A 47 -13.13 -16.92 11.98
CA ASP A 47 -13.33 -16.20 13.26
C ASP A 47 -14.77 -15.70 13.48
N GLY A 48 -15.72 -16.15 12.66
CA GLY A 48 -17.11 -15.69 12.66
C GLY A 48 -17.38 -14.48 11.73
N SER A 49 -16.36 -13.95 11.04
CA SER A 49 -16.54 -12.84 10.10
C SER A 49 -17.53 -13.18 9.00
N ALA A 50 -17.43 -14.38 8.40
CA ALA A 50 -18.27 -14.81 7.28
C ALA A 50 -19.74 -14.92 7.68
N GLU A 51 -20.03 -15.46 8.84
CA GLU A 51 -21.38 -15.59 9.41
C GLU A 51 -21.96 -14.20 9.69
N TRP A 52 -21.20 -13.33 10.30
CA TRP A 52 -21.61 -11.96 10.61
C TRP A 52 -21.94 -11.16 9.33
N LEU A 53 -21.09 -11.28 8.27
CA LEU A 53 -21.32 -10.62 6.99
C LEU A 53 -22.63 -11.06 6.32
N ARG A 54 -22.95 -12.38 6.38
CA ARG A 54 -24.22 -12.92 5.86
C ARG A 54 -25.41 -12.43 6.67
N GLU A 55 -25.32 -12.47 8.01
CA GLU A 55 -26.38 -11.98 8.90
C GLU A 55 -26.68 -10.50 8.67
N LYS A 56 -25.66 -9.67 8.50
CA LYS A 56 -25.80 -8.22 8.25
C LYS A 56 -26.10 -7.88 6.79
N GLN A 57 -26.23 -8.88 5.91
CA GLN A 57 -26.51 -8.70 4.48
C GLN A 57 -25.57 -7.72 3.79
N ILE A 58 -24.26 -7.79 4.13
CA ILE A 58 -23.22 -6.97 3.53
C ILE A 58 -22.79 -7.62 2.22
N ASP A 59 -22.73 -6.81 1.14
CA ASP A 59 -22.25 -7.30 -0.15
C ASP A 59 -20.83 -7.87 -0.01
N THR A 60 -20.70 -9.20 -0.26
CA THR A 60 -19.49 -9.94 0.09
C THR A 60 -19.15 -11.03 -0.94
N ILE A 61 -17.89 -11.07 -1.33
CA ILE A 61 -17.30 -12.20 -2.05
C ILE A 61 -16.63 -13.10 -1.01
N PHE A 62 -17.09 -14.35 -0.89
CA PHE A 62 -16.50 -15.35 0.01
C PHE A 62 -15.50 -16.20 -0.75
N LEU A 63 -14.23 -16.17 -0.34
CA LEU A 63 -13.19 -17.04 -0.90
C LEU A 63 -13.04 -18.30 -0.03
N PRO A 64 -12.73 -19.45 -0.64
CA PRO A 64 -12.62 -20.72 0.10
C PRO A 64 -11.39 -20.80 0.99
N GLU A 65 -10.35 -20.00 0.69
CA GLU A 65 -9.06 -20.01 1.39
C GLU A 65 -8.39 -18.64 1.35
N ASN A 66 -7.37 -18.41 2.18
CA ASN A 66 -6.61 -17.19 2.21
C ASN A 66 -5.66 -17.09 1.00
N THR A 67 -5.99 -16.25 0.05
CA THR A 67 -5.23 -15.96 -1.17
C THR A 67 -4.23 -14.79 -1.00
N GLY A 68 -4.03 -14.33 0.22
CA GLY A 68 -3.24 -13.12 0.52
C GLY A 68 -3.99 -11.84 0.22
N PHE A 69 -3.34 -10.72 0.54
CA PHE A 69 -3.91 -9.39 0.27
C PHE A 69 -4.12 -9.16 -1.24
N SER A 70 -3.09 -9.45 -2.05
CA SER A 70 -3.13 -9.28 -3.51
C SER A 70 -4.27 -10.06 -4.17
N GLY A 71 -4.47 -11.33 -3.78
CA GLY A 71 -5.56 -12.16 -4.31
C GLY A 71 -6.93 -11.62 -3.94
N ALA A 72 -7.13 -11.23 -2.68
CA ALA A 72 -8.40 -10.70 -2.21
C ALA A 72 -8.78 -9.38 -2.90
N VAL A 73 -7.86 -8.40 -2.94
CA VAL A 73 -8.15 -7.11 -3.58
C VAL A 73 -8.39 -7.24 -5.07
N ASN A 74 -7.67 -8.14 -5.76
CA ASN A 74 -7.89 -8.41 -7.18
C ASN A 74 -9.30 -8.95 -7.46
N ARG A 75 -9.83 -9.80 -6.60
CA ARG A 75 -11.22 -10.30 -6.71
C ARG A 75 -12.22 -9.16 -6.61
N GLY A 76 -12.03 -8.26 -5.63
CA GLY A 76 -12.86 -7.07 -5.46
C GLY A 76 -12.76 -6.11 -6.64
N ILE A 77 -11.55 -5.79 -7.13
CA ILE A 77 -11.33 -4.87 -8.25
C ILE A 77 -11.98 -5.39 -9.54
N ARG A 78 -11.87 -6.70 -9.82
CA ARG A 78 -12.50 -7.32 -11.00
C ARG A 78 -14.03 -7.37 -10.91
N ALA A 79 -14.57 -7.47 -9.70
CA ALA A 79 -16.02 -7.47 -9.48
C ALA A 79 -16.62 -6.06 -9.47
N ALA A 80 -15.80 -5.03 -9.31
CA ALA A 80 -16.24 -3.64 -9.36
C ALA A 80 -16.53 -3.22 -10.81
N ASP A 81 -17.67 -2.56 -11.02
CA ASP A 81 -18.11 -1.97 -12.29
C ASP A 81 -18.02 -0.44 -12.29
N THR A 82 -17.54 0.13 -11.20
CA THR A 82 -17.37 1.58 -10.99
C THR A 82 -16.05 2.10 -11.55
N PRO A 83 -15.97 3.37 -11.99
CA PRO A 83 -14.74 3.96 -12.49
C PRO A 83 -13.63 4.05 -11.45
N TYR A 84 -13.99 4.12 -10.16
CA TYR A 84 -13.03 4.17 -9.07
C TYR A 84 -13.21 3.02 -8.10
N VAL A 85 -12.10 2.55 -7.54
CA VAL A 85 -12.09 1.61 -6.41
C VAL A 85 -11.28 2.19 -5.26
N ILE A 86 -11.79 2.08 -4.03
CA ILE A 86 -11.05 2.37 -2.81
C ILE A 86 -10.67 1.02 -2.20
N LEU A 87 -9.38 0.78 -1.99
CA LEU A 87 -8.92 -0.32 -1.16
C LEU A 87 -8.81 0.18 0.26
N LEU A 88 -9.41 -0.54 1.18
CA LEU A 88 -9.49 -0.13 2.58
C LEU A 88 -9.30 -1.34 3.51
N ASN A 89 -8.30 -1.30 4.36
CA ASN A 89 -8.11 -2.33 5.37
C ASN A 89 -9.30 -2.40 6.33
N ASN A 90 -9.57 -3.58 6.88
CA ASN A 90 -10.64 -3.77 7.84
C ASN A 90 -10.34 -3.19 9.23
N ASP A 91 -9.07 -2.93 9.56
CA ASP A 91 -8.59 -2.42 10.86
C ASP A 91 -8.42 -0.88 10.89
N VAL A 92 -9.31 -0.17 10.17
CA VAL A 92 -9.30 1.29 10.09
C VAL A 92 -10.65 1.90 10.48
N ARG A 93 -10.64 3.19 10.82
CA ARG A 93 -11.82 4.07 10.86
C ARG A 93 -11.57 5.27 9.96
N VAL A 94 -12.56 5.66 9.20
CA VAL A 94 -12.46 6.78 8.26
C VAL A 94 -13.21 8.00 8.75
N SER A 95 -12.72 9.20 8.38
CA SER A 95 -13.44 10.45 8.66
C SER A 95 -14.71 10.55 7.80
N PRO A 96 -15.72 11.35 8.18
CA PRO A 96 -16.97 11.49 7.41
C PRO A 96 -16.79 12.02 5.98
N TYR A 97 -15.68 12.65 5.67
CA TYR A 97 -15.38 13.20 4.33
C TYR A 97 -14.37 12.36 3.55
N PHE A 98 -13.94 11.19 4.06
CA PHE A 98 -12.87 10.37 3.50
C PHE A 98 -13.12 10.01 2.02
N VAL A 99 -14.29 9.45 1.70
CA VAL A 99 -14.63 9.05 0.33
C VAL A 99 -14.72 10.28 -0.58
N ALA A 100 -15.41 11.34 -0.14
CA ALA A 100 -15.54 12.59 -0.89
C ALA A 100 -14.18 13.21 -1.25
N GLU A 101 -13.26 13.25 -0.28
CA GLU A 101 -11.93 13.81 -0.47
C GLU A 101 -11.07 12.98 -1.43
N LEU A 102 -11.14 11.65 -1.37
CA LEU A 102 -10.43 10.78 -2.31
C LEU A 102 -10.99 10.90 -3.72
N VAL A 103 -12.31 10.91 -3.89
CA VAL A 103 -12.96 11.09 -5.20
C VAL A 103 -12.60 12.46 -5.79
N ARG A 104 -12.64 13.53 -4.96
CA ARG A 104 -12.22 14.87 -5.39
C ARG A 104 -10.76 14.90 -5.84
N ALA A 105 -9.89 14.21 -5.13
CA ALA A 105 -8.46 14.20 -5.45
C ALA A 105 -8.15 13.46 -6.75
N ILE A 106 -8.70 12.25 -6.95
CA ILE A 106 -8.44 11.45 -8.16
C ILE A 106 -9.09 12.07 -9.40
N GLY A 107 -10.19 12.81 -9.23
CA GLY A 107 -10.88 13.52 -10.30
C GLY A 107 -10.14 14.74 -10.85
N GLN A 108 -9.04 15.20 -10.23
CA GLN A 108 -8.29 16.37 -10.68
C GLN A 108 -7.59 16.18 -12.04
N SER A 109 -7.22 14.95 -12.38
CA SER A 109 -6.57 14.63 -13.65
C SER A 109 -6.71 13.15 -13.98
N GLU A 110 -6.89 12.85 -15.27
CA GLU A 110 -6.88 11.48 -15.78
C GLU A 110 -5.51 10.79 -15.63
N LYS A 111 -4.44 11.56 -15.46
CA LYS A 111 -3.10 11.04 -15.21
C LYS A 111 -2.90 10.52 -13.77
N ILE A 112 -3.83 10.78 -12.86
CA ILE A 112 -3.74 10.28 -11.50
C ILE A 112 -4.27 8.83 -11.49
N PHE A 113 -3.38 7.87 -11.23
CA PHE A 113 -3.75 6.47 -11.03
C PHE A 113 -4.27 6.22 -9.63
N SER A 114 -3.55 6.71 -8.61
CA SER A 114 -3.89 6.43 -7.22
C SER A 114 -3.72 7.63 -6.31
N VAL A 115 -4.50 7.66 -5.23
CA VAL A 115 -4.39 8.68 -4.19
C VAL A 115 -4.38 8.01 -2.82
N SER A 116 -3.27 8.17 -2.10
CA SER A 116 -3.11 7.74 -0.71
C SER A 116 -3.79 8.72 0.25
N SER A 117 -4.45 8.20 1.25
CA SER A 117 -5.02 8.97 2.34
C SER A 117 -3.97 9.36 3.38
N ARG A 118 -4.36 10.23 4.32
CA ARG A 118 -3.59 10.54 5.52
C ARG A 118 -3.95 9.56 6.61
N MET A 119 -3.05 8.60 6.87
CA MET A 119 -3.24 7.62 7.92
C MET A 119 -2.63 8.11 9.24
N ILE A 120 -3.42 8.01 10.29
CA ILE A 120 -3.08 8.39 11.67
C ILE A 120 -3.07 7.12 12.52
N GLN A 121 -2.11 6.99 13.41
CA GLN A 121 -2.07 5.85 14.33
C GLN A 121 -3.26 5.90 15.28
N MET A 122 -4.08 4.84 15.32
CA MET A 122 -5.30 4.83 16.13
C MET A 122 -5.03 4.95 17.62
N TYR A 123 -3.97 4.32 18.11
CA TYR A 123 -3.58 4.36 19.52
C TYR A 123 -2.61 5.47 19.90
N HIS A 124 -2.07 6.17 18.89
CA HIS A 124 -1.23 7.35 19.05
C HIS A 124 -1.73 8.46 18.11
N PRO A 125 -2.90 9.08 18.39
CA PRO A 125 -3.58 9.96 17.45
C PRO A 125 -2.85 11.30 17.21
N ASP A 126 -1.73 11.55 17.88
CA ASP A 126 -0.80 12.65 17.63
C ASP A 126 0.28 12.30 16.60
N ARG A 127 0.28 11.05 16.06
CA ARG A 127 1.30 10.53 15.16
C ARG A 127 0.70 10.06 13.84
N LEU A 128 1.45 10.34 12.77
CA LEU A 128 1.19 9.79 11.45
C LEU A 128 1.53 8.29 11.41
N ASP A 129 0.73 7.53 10.70
CA ASP A 129 1.00 6.13 10.37
C ASP A 129 1.56 6.01 8.95
N ASP A 130 0.89 6.68 7.99
CA ASP A 130 1.30 6.69 6.60
C ASP A 130 0.84 7.97 5.89
N THR A 131 1.63 8.46 4.94
CA THR A 131 1.28 9.56 4.03
C THR A 131 1.69 9.25 2.57
N GLY A 132 1.63 7.97 2.20
CA GLY A 132 2.06 7.40 0.93
C GLY A 132 3.42 6.71 1.03
N ASP A 133 3.55 5.67 0.26
CA ASP A 133 4.75 4.84 0.25
C ASP A 133 5.83 5.42 -0.64
N MET A 134 7.07 5.25 -0.19
CA MET A 134 8.27 5.65 -0.92
C MET A 134 9.16 4.44 -1.20
N TYR A 135 9.92 4.52 -2.28
CA TYR A 135 10.93 3.53 -2.62
C TYR A 135 12.27 4.22 -2.86
N SER A 136 13.37 3.58 -2.53
CA SER A 136 14.70 4.17 -2.63
C SER A 136 15.66 3.34 -3.49
N ILE A 137 16.73 3.97 -3.97
CA ILE A 137 17.81 3.31 -4.73
C ILE A 137 18.48 2.17 -3.95
N LEU A 138 18.38 2.18 -2.61
CA LEU A 138 18.84 1.08 -1.76
C LEU A 138 17.91 -0.14 -1.81
N GLY A 139 16.86 -0.12 -2.60
CA GLY A 139 15.84 -1.14 -2.61
C GLY A 139 15.01 -1.16 -1.31
N TRP A 140 14.77 -0.03 -0.68
CA TRP A 140 13.96 0.07 0.54
C TRP A 140 12.63 0.74 0.26
N ALA A 141 11.56 0.00 0.50
CA ALA A 141 10.23 0.59 0.66
C ALA A 141 10.05 1.07 2.10
N TYR A 142 9.40 2.20 2.27
CA TYR A 142 9.09 2.76 3.58
C TYR A 142 7.86 3.67 3.51
N GLN A 143 7.11 3.70 4.60
CA GLN A 143 5.98 4.58 4.80
C GLN A 143 6.47 5.99 5.12
N ARG A 144 6.12 6.96 4.26
CA ARG A 144 6.48 8.35 4.46
C ARG A 144 5.75 8.92 5.69
N GLY A 145 6.49 9.58 6.55
CA GLY A 145 5.94 10.25 7.73
C GLY A 145 5.59 9.34 8.90
N VAL A 146 5.82 8.02 8.82
CA VAL A 146 5.48 7.10 9.93
C VAL A 146 6.12 7.53 11.25
N GLY A 147 5.31 7.69 12.30
CA GLY A 147 5.73 8.13 13.63
C GLY A 147 6.03 9.63 13.77
N GLN A 148 5.92 10.42 12.71
CA GLN A 148 6.05 11.88 12.77
C GLN A 148 4.80 12.54 13.37
N LYS A 149 4.94 13.79 13.86
CA LYS A 149 3.82 14.60 14.37
C LYS A 149 2.83 14.93 13.25
N LEU A 150 1.56 15.17 13.60
CA LEU A 150 0.52 15.57 12.62
C LEU A 150 0.80 16.92 11.93
N THR A 151 1.79 17.69 12.36
CA THR A 151 2.22 18.94 11.68
C THR A 151 2.98 18.67 10.38
N TRP A 152 3.45 17.45 10.17
CA TRP A 152 4.11 17.03 8.94
C TRP A 152 3.11 16.69 7.84
N TYR A 153 3.54 16.82 6.59
CA TYR A 153 2.78 16.42 5.39
C TYR A 153 1.34 16.96 5.35
N ARG A 154 1.17 18.25 5.61
CA ARG A 154 -0.16 18.93 5.58
C ARG A 154 -0.61 19.35 4.19
N ARG A 155 0.22 19.20 3.17
CA ARG A 155 -0.08 19.56 1.78
C ARG A 155 -0.14 18.32 0.90
N PRO A 156 -0.99 18.32 -0.15
CA PRO A 156 -0.96 17.30 -1.19
C PRO A 156 0.41 17.22 -1.86
N GLY A 157 0.75 16.05 -2.36
CA GLY A 157 2.01 15.87 -3.07
C GLY A 157 2.11 14.51 -3.76
N ARG A 158 3.10 14.37 -4.64
CA ARG A 158 3.42 13.10 -5.27
C ARG A 158 4.05 12.15 -4.27
N VAL A 159 3.77 10.87 -4.45
CA VAL A 159 4.38 9.74 -3.73
C VAL A 159 4.82 8.69 -4.72
N PHE A 160 5.68 7.77 -4.31
CA PHE A 160 6.10 6.70 -5.19
C PHE A 160 4.94 5.73 -5.45
N SER A 161 4.21 5.37 -4.41
CA SER A 161 2.99 4.58 -4.47
C SER A 161 1.98 5.01 -3.40
N ALA A 162 0.70 4.76 -3.63
CA ALA A 162 -0.30 4.89 -2.58
C ALA A 162 -0.34 3.61 -1.74
N CYS A 163 -0.40 3.76 -0.41
CA CYS A 163 -0.58 2.65 0.51
C CYS A 163 -1.97 2.03 0.32
N ALA A 164 -2.02 0.78 -0.12
CA ALA A 164 -3.27 0.09 -0.43
C ALA A 164 -4.15 -0.20 0.79
N GLY A 165 -3.67 0.11 1.98
CA GLY A 165 -4.46 0.04 3.22
C GLY A 165 -5.56 1.09 3.33
N ALA A 166 -5.46 2.23 2.62
CA ALA A 166 -6.49 3.26 2.52
C ALA A 166 -6.22 4.20 1.32
N ALA A 167 -6.54 3.77 0.12
CA ALA A 167 -6.26 4.51 -1.11
C ALA A 167 -7.34 4.31 -2.17
N ILE A 168 -7.56 5.33 -3.01
CA ILE A 168 -8.40 5.25 -4.20
C ILE A 168 -7.56 5.03 -5.45
N TYR A 169 -8.11 4.28 -6.40
CA TYR A 169 -7.48 3.94 -7.67
C TYR A 169 -8.44 4.15 -8.82
N ARG A 170 -7.92 4.56 -9.97
CA ARG A 170 -8.62 4.55 -11.25
C ARG A 170 -8.64 3.12 -11.78
N ARG A 171 -9.84 2.53 -11.86
CA ARG A 171 -10.01 1.09 -12.09
C ARG A 171 -9.52 0.63 -13.47
N ASP A 172 -9.82 1.41 -14.52
CA ASP A 172 -9.45 1.10 -15.90
C ASP A 172 -7.94 1.02 -16.12
N VAL A 173 -7.15 1.76 -15.35
CA VAL A 173 -5.69 1.72 -15.43
C VAL A 173 -5.13 0.35 -15.04
N PHE A 174 -5.81 -0.43 -14.18
CA PHE A 174 -5.41 -1.81 -13.88
C PHE A 174 -5.44 -2.72 -15.12
N ASP A 175 -6.33 -2.46 -16.07
CA ASP A 175 -6.41 -3.24 -17.31
C ASP A 175 -5.18 -2.97 -18.21
N GLU A 176 -4.59 -1.77 -18.12
CA GLU A 176 -3.37 -1.40 -18.84
C GLU A 176 -2.10 -1.90 -18.15
N ILE A 177 -1.92 -1.57 -16.87
CA ILE A 177 -0.67 -1.84 -16.15
C ILE A 177 -0.64 -3.21 -15.47
N GLY A 178 -1.76 -3.91 -15.42
CA GLY A 178 -1.98 -5.18 -14.71
C GLY A 178 -2.37 -4.97 -13.24
N TYR A 179 -3.03 -5.95 -12.68
CA TYR A 179 -3.52 -5.98 -11.30
C TYR A 179 -2.40 -6.19 -10.28
N PHE A 180 -2.72 -6.27 -8.98
CA PHE A 180 -1.76 -6.63 -7.94
C PHE A 180 -1.16 -8.01 -8.22
N ASP A 181 0.15 -8.15 -8.07
CA ASP A 181 0.82 -9.43 -8.33
C ASP A 181 0.58 -10.39 -7.16
N GLU A 182 -0.18 -11.46 -7.42
CA GLU A 182 -0.55 -12.44 -6.40
C GLU A 182 0.65 -13.23 -5.87
N MET A 183 1.79 -13.24 -6.59
CA MET A 183 3.04 -13.80 -6.07
C MET A 183 3.58 -13.06 -4.84
N HIS A 184 3.22 -11.79 -4.65
CA HIS A 184 3.58 -11.06 -3.44
C HIS A 184 2.87 -11.61 -2.22
N PHE A 185 1.66 -12.12 -2.37
CA PHE A 185 0.76 -12.52 -1.30
C PHE A 185 0.34 -11.34 -0.42
N ALA A 186 1.30 -10.72 0.27
CA ALA A 186 1.17 -9.47 1.03
C ALA A 186 2.54 -8.78 1.14
N TYR A 187 2.54 -7.46 1.33
CA TYR A 187 3.68 -6.53 1.42
C TYR A 187 4.39 -6.26 0.09
N LEU A 188 4.59 -4.99 -0.21
CA LEU A 188 5.22 -4.42 -1.40
C LEU A 188 4.42 -4.60 -2.72
N GLU A 189 3.24 -5.19 -2.68
CA GLU A 189 2.34 -5.29 -3.83
C GLU A 189 1.82 -3.92 -4.28
N ASP A 190 1.63 -3.00 -3.33
CA ASP A 190 1.25 -1.62 -3.58
C ASP A 190 2.39 -0.81 -4.22
N ILE A 191 3.62 -1.01 -3.75
CA ILE A 191 4.81 -0.43 -4.38
C ILE A 191 4.95 -0.95 -5.83
N ASP A 192 4.71 -2.25 -6.07
CA ASP A 192 4.79 -2.84 -7.40
C ASP A 192 3.76 -2.22 -8.37
N VAL A 193 2.52 -2.10 -7.96
CA VAL A 193 1.49 -1.51 -8.82
C VAL A 193 1.73 -0.02 -9.06
N GLY A 194 2.16 0.72 -8.03
CA GLY A 194 2.53 2.13 -8.13
C GLY A 194 3.74 2.34 -9.05
N TYR A 195 4.74 1.46 -9.01
CA TYR A 195 5.91 1.48 -9.90
C TYR A 195 5.47 1.31 -11.36
N ARG A 196 4.60 0.32 -11.65
CA ARG A 196 4.07 0.08 -13.00
C ARG A 196 3.27 1.26 -13.53
N ALA A 197 2.46 1.89 -12.69
CA ALA A 197 1.74 3.11 -13.05
C ALA A 197 2.71 4.24 -13.42
N ARG A 198 3.79 4.42 -12.65
CA ARG A 198 4.84 5.42 -12.95
C ARG A 198 5.56 5.12 -14.26
N ILE A 199 5.85 3.84 -14.57
CA ILE A 199 6.42 3.45 -15.86
C ILE A 199 5.48 3.81 -17.01
N ALA A 200 4.17 3.62 -16.85
CA ALA A 200 3.14 3.97 -17.83
C ALA A 200 2.91 5.50 -17.96
N GLY A 201 3.43 6.30 -17.02
CA GLY A 201 3.33 7.77 -17.04
C GLY A 201 2.19 8.34 -16.19
N TYR A 202 1.59 7.51 -15.34
CA TYR A 202 0.61 7.95 -14.36
C TYR A 202 1.29 8.49 -13.09
N ASP A 203 0.53 9.27 -12.31
CA ASP A 203 0.94 9.82 -11.02
C ASP A 203 0.25 9.09 -9.86
N ASN A 204 1.00 8.89 -8.77
CA ASN A 204 0.48 8.50 -7.47
C ASN A 204 0.54 9.72 -6.55
N LEU A 205 -0.57 10.05 -5.89
CA LEU A 205 -0.67 11.23 -5.02
C LEU A 205 -0.93 10.85 -3.57
N TYR A 206 -0.66 11.78 -2.70
CA TYR A 206 -1.09 11.83 -1.32
C TYR A 206 -2.05 13.00 -1.11
N TRP A 207 -3.16 12.77 -0.38
CA TRP A 207 -4.18 13.77 -0.11
C TRP A 207 -4.47 13.90 1.38
N PRO A 208 -4.01 14.99 2.04
CA PRO A 208 -4.06 15.11 3.50
C PRO A 208 -5.46 15.31 4.08
N ALA A 209 -6.47 15.70 3.28
CA ALA A 209 -7.85 15.87 3.74
C ALA A 209 -8.61 14.55 3.87
N ALA A 210 -8.18 13.49 3.17
CA ALA A 210 -8.73 12.14 3.33
C ALA A 210 -8.12 11.48 4.58
N LEU A 211 -8.79 11.63 5.73
CA LEU A 211 -8.28 11.16 7.03
C LEU A 211 -8.76 9.75 7.34
N VAL A 212 -7.85 8.94 7.87
CA VAL A 212 -8.14 7.59 8.37
C VAL A 212 -7.31 7.28 9.60
N TRP A 213 -7.89 6.60 10.58
CA TRP A 213 -7.21 6.08 11.76
C TRP A 213 -7.00 4.58 11.60
N HIS A 214 -5.75 4.14 11.73
CA HIS A 214 -5.33 2.77 11.48
C HIS A 214 -4.79 2.13 12.76
N VAL A 215 -5.19 0.90 13.03
CA VAL A 215 -4.71 0.14 14.18
C VAL A 215 -3.23 -0.19 14.07
N GLY A 216 -2.78 -0.43 12.84
CA GLY A 216 -1.41 -0.84 12.57
C GLY A 216 -1.11 -2.26 13.04
N SER A 217 -0.84 -3.15 12.10
CA SER A 217 -0.56 -4.57 12.38
C SER A 217 -1.70 -5.32 13.11
N GLY A 218 -2.96 -4.88 12.96
CA GLY A 218 -4.11 -5.51 13.61
C GLY A 218 -4.26 -7.00 13.28
N THR A 219 -4.09 -7.37 12.03
CA THR A 219 -4.15 -8.76 11.56
C THR A 219 -2.85 -9.54 11.82
N SER A 220 -1.69 -8.90 11.79
CA SER A 220 -0.37 -9.55 11.84
C SER A 220 0.34 -9.47 13.18
N GLY A 221 -0.27 -8.84 14.18
CA GLY A 221 0.05 -8.87 15.60
C GLY A 221 1.27 -8.08 16.06
N SER A 222 2.31 -7.90 15.23
CA SER A 222 3.54 -7.20 15.61
C SER A 222 4.16 -6.45 14.43
N LYS A 223 4.98 -5.43 14.74
CA LYS A 223 5.70 -4.67 13.70
C LYS A 223 6.64 -5.56 12.90
N TYR A 224 7.37 -6.45 13.56
CA TYR A 224 8.26 -7.44 12.94
C TYR A 224 7.91 -8.84 13.46
N ASN A 225 7.84 -9.80 12.55
CA ASN A 225 7.77 -11.23 12.82
C ASN A 225 8.35 -11.98 11.61
N SER A 226 8.65 -13.28 11.77
CA SER A 226 9.27 -14.12 10.74
C SER A 226 8.51 -14.06 9.41
N PHE A 227 7.18 -14.14 9.43
CA PHE A 227 6.35 -14.08 8.24
C PHE A 227 6.52 -12.77 7.47
N LYS A 228 6.42 -11.62 8.14
CA LYS A 228 6.58 -10.29 7.51
C LYS A 228 7.99 -10.10 6.94
N VAL A 229 9.01 -10.45 7.73
CA VAL A 229 10.41 -10.26 7.35
C VAL A 229 10.74 -11.09 6.12
N LYS A 230 10.33 -12.37 6.11
CA LYS A 230 10.54 -13.28 5.00
C LYS A 230 9.84 -12.82 3.72
N LEU A 231 8.53 -12.48 3.83
CA LEU A 231 7.78 -12.00 2.67
C LEU A 231 8.34 -10.68 2.11
N ALA A 232 8.62 -9.70 2.97
CA ALA A 232 9.14 -8.41 2.53
C ALA A 232 10.53 -8.55 1.86
N ALA A 233 11.40 -9.42 2.36
CA ALA A 233 12.70 -9.69 1.76
C ALA A 233 12.55 -10.33 0.37
N ARG A 234 11.68 -11.34 0.25
CA ARG A 234 11.36 -12.02 -1.00
C ARG A 234 10.76 -11.06 -2.03
N ASN A 235 9.73 -10.34 -1.62
CA ASN A 235 8.97 -9.47 -2.51
C ASN A 235 9.79 -8.27 -2.98
N ASN A 236 10.77 -7.83 -2.20
CA ASN A 236 11.71 -6.80 -2.64
C ASN A 236 12.57 -7.24 -3.84
N VAL A 237 12.95 -8.52 -3.87
CA VAL A 237 13.65 -9.11 -5.04
C VAL A 237 12.71 -9.14 -6.25
N TYR A 238 11.44 -9.56 -6.03
CA TYR A 238 10.43 -9.57 -7.09
C TYR A 238 10.20 -8.18 -7.68
N LEU A 239 10.05 -7.18 -6.82
CA LEU A 239 9.82 -5.78 -7.20
C LEU A 239 10.93 -5.27 -8.15
N ASN A 240 12.20 -5.44 -7.75
CA ASN A 240 13.34 -5.01 -8.56
C ASN A 240 13.44 -5.78 -9.87
N TYR A 241 13.36 -7.12 -9.81
CA TYR A 241 13.44 -7.99 -11.00
C TYR A 241 12.34 -7.68 -12.02
N LYS A 242 11.12 -7.42 -11.53
CA LYS A 242 9.94 -7.21 -12.36
C LYS A 242 9.93 -5.85 -13.05
N ASN A 243 10.27 -4.78 -12.31
CA ASN A 243 10.02 -3.41 -12.73
C ASN A 243 11.25 -2.71 -13.31
N MET A 244 12.46 -3.09 -12.90
CA MET A 244 13.68 -2.47 -13.39
C MET A 244 14.15 -3.14 -14.69
N PRO A 245 14.33 -2.37 -15.80
CA PRO A 245 15.03 -2.88 -16.98
C PRO A 245 16.46 -3.36 -16.65
N PRO A 246 17.07 -4.24 -17.46
CA PRO A 246 18.40 -4.77 -17.18
C PRO A 246 19.48 -3.71 -16.93
N LEU A 247 19.45 -2.61 -17.69
CA LEU A 247 20.41 -1.50 -17.50
C LEU A 247 20.19 -0.81 -16.15
N GLN A 248 18.95 -0.55 -15.75
CA GLN A 248 18.63 0.06 -14.47
C GLN A 248 19.02 -0.87 -13.31
N LEU A 249 18.76 -2.18 -13.42
CA LEU A 249 19.22 -3.17 -12.44
C LEU A 249 20.75 -3.17 -12.30
N LEU A 250 21.49 -3.08 -13.42
CA LEU A 250 22.94 -3.03 -13.39
C LEU A 250 23.45 -1.75 -12.71
N LEU A 251 22.89 -0.60 -13.05
CA LEU A 251 23.26 0.68 -12.44
C LEU A 251 22.96 0.71 -10.92
N ASN A 252 21.87 0.09 -10.51
CA ASN A 252 21.43 0.04 -9.11
C ASN A 252 21.96 -1.17 -8.34
N ALA A 253 22.74 -2.06 -8.96
CA ALA A 253 23.22 -3.29 -8.31
C ALA A 253 24.01 -3.02 -7.03
N ALA A 254 24.95 -2.05 -7.08
CA ALA A 254 25.78 -1.71 -5.92
C ALA A 254 24.97 -1.07 -4.76
N PRO A 255 24.14 -0.04 -4.98
CA PRO A 255 23.29 0.51 -3.91
C PRO A 255 22.27 -0.52 -3.38
N ILE A 256 21.67 -1.34 -4.23
CA ILE A 256 20.76 -2.41 -3.78
C ILE A 256 21.52 -3.42 -2.89
N ALA A 257 22.71 -3.86 -3.29
CA ALA A 257 23.53 -4.78 -2.50
C ALA A 257 23.89 -4.17 -1.13
N ALA A 258 24.27 -2.89 -1.10
CA ALA A 258 24.49 -2.17 0.16
C ALA A 258 23.22 -2.12 1.02
N GLY A 259 22.08 -1.85 0.42
CA GLY A 259 20.77 -1.82 1.10
C GLY A 259 20.38 -3.18 1.69
N VAL A 260 20.61 -4.27 0.94
CA VAL A 260 20.40 -5.66 1.40
C VAL A 260 21.30 -5.96 2.61
N PHE A 261 22.59 -5.62 2.52
CA PHE A 261 23.53 -5.83 3.61
C PHE A 261 23.15 -5.05 4.88
N LEU A 262 22.78 -3.79 4.75
CA LEU A 262 22.33 -2.98 5.90
C LEU A 262 21.04 -3.52 6.53
N LYS A 263 20.08 -3.99 5.74
CA LYS A 263 18.88 -4.67 6.26
C LYS A 263 19.22 -5.99 6.95
N TYR A 264 20.16 -6.76 6.41
CA TYR A 264 20.64 -7.96 7.08
C TYR A 264 21.20 -7.64 8.47
N LEU A 265 22.07 -6.63 8.58
CA LEU A 265 22.63 -6.20 9.87
C LEU A 265 21.53 -5.72 10.84
N PHE A 266 20.52 -4.99 10.33
CA PHE A 266 19.38 -4.55 11.11
C PHE A 266 18.57 -5.74 11.64
N PHE A 267 18.21 -6.69 10.80
CA PHE A 267 17.42 -7.85 11.21
C PHE A 267 18.23 -8.82 12.09
N ARG A 268 19.55 -8.86 11.94
CA ARG A 268 20.44 -9.58 12.85
C ARG A 268 20.35 -9.04 14.30
N LYS A 269 20.28 -7.72 14.45
CA LYS A 269 20.09 -7.11 15.79
C LYS A 269 18.73 -7.44 16.42
N LEU A 270 17.74 -7.76 15.58
CA LEU A 270 16.38 -8.11 16.01
C LEU A 270 16.14 -9.62 16.12
N GLY A 271 17.13 -10.46 15.76
CA GLY A 271 17.00 -11.93 15.78
C GLY A 271 16.24 -12.53 14.58
N PHE A 272 16.07 -11.76 13.48
CA PHE A 272 15.36 -12.19 12.28
C PHE A 272 16.27 -12.35 11.06
N GLU A 273 17.59 -12.48 11.23
CA GLU A 273 18.54 -12.58 10.12
C GLU A 273 18.31 -13.82 9.24
N LYS A 274 17.90 -14.93 9.85
CA LYS A 274 17.62 -16.18 9.11
C LYS A 274 16.39 -16.02 8.22
N ASP A 275 15.31 -15.46 8.76
CA ASP A 275 14.07 -15.19 8.03
C ASP A 275 14.33 -14.23 6.85
N TYR A 276 15.14 -13.19 7.09
CA TYR A 276 15.50 -12.22 6.05
C TYR A 276 16.29 -12.88 4.91
N LEU A 277 17.31 -13.66 5.23
CA LEU A 277 18.12 -14.37 4.23
C LEU A 277 17.30 -15.42 3.49
N GLU A 278 16.48 -16.19 4.20
CA GLU A 278 15.60 -17.18 3.59
C GLU A 278 14.66 -16.54 2.58
N GLY A 279 13.97 -15.43 2.94
CA GLY A 279 13.13 -14.69 2.03
C GLY A 279 13.89 -14.11 0.85
N PHE A 280 15.07 -13.52 1.07
CA PHE A 280 15.92 -12.97 0.01
C PHE A 280 16.33 -14.05 -1.02
N PHE A 281 16.84 -15.19 -0.57
CA PHE A 281 17.24 -16.28 -1.46
C PHE A 281 16.03 -16.97 -2.12
N GLU A 282 14.90 -17.08 -1.42
CA GLU A 282 13.65 -17.52 -2.05
C GLU A 282 13.27 -16.57 -3.20
N GLY A 283 13.38 -15.25 -2.96
CA GLY A 283 13.16 -14.24 -3.98
C GLY A 283 14.03 -14.44 -5.22
N ILE A 284 15.33 -14.60 -5.05
CA ILE A 284 16.27 -14.84 -6.16
C ILE A 284 15.87 -16.11 -6.93
N ARG A 285 15.58 -17.20 -6.22
CA ARG A 285 15.26 -18.50 -6.83
C ARG A 285 13.95 -18.47 -7.62
N THR A 286 12.97 -17.68 -7.19
CA THR A 286 11.60 -17.71 -7.72
C THR A 286 11.20 -16.47 -8.53
N ALA A 287 12.01 -15.40 -8.57
CA ALA A 287 11.73 -14.17 -9.29
C ALA A 287 11.41 -14.38 -10.78
N HIS A 288 12.02 -15.39 -11.41
CA HIS A 288 11.78 -15.74 -12.80
C HIS A 288 10.30 -16.10 -13.12
N ARG A 289 9.50 -16.42 -12.09
CA ARG A 289 8.06 -16.68 -12.21
C ARG A 289 7.23 -15.39 -12.28
N CYS A 290 7.81 -14.26 -11.85
CA CYS A 290 7.13 -12.97 -11.94
C CYS A 290 7.07 -12.49 -13.38
N ARG A 291 5.92 -11.98 -13.79
CA ARG A 291 5.78 -11.36 -15.11
C ARG A 291 6.51 -10.02 -15.14
N ARG A 292 7.67 -9.96 -15.81
CA ARG A 292 8.44 -8.73 -15.96
C ARG A 292 7.69 -7.69 -16.80
N VAL A 293 7.81 -6.43 -16.40
CA VAL A 293 7.43 -5.30 -17.24
C VAL A 293 8.36 -5.25 -18.45
N ARG A 294 7.82 -5.29 -19.65
CA ARG A 294 8.61 -5.17 -20.88
C ARG A 294 9.10 -3.72 -21.00
N TYR A 295 10.40 -3.55 -21.20
CA TYR A 295 10.97 -2.23 -21.48
C TYR A 295 10.38 -1.67 -22.78
N ASN A 296 9.86 -0.45 -22.68
CA ASN A 296 9.39 0.31 -23.84
C ASN A 296 10.24 1.60 -23.93
N PRO A 297 11.01 1.81 -25.03
CA PRO A 297 11.80 3.03 -25.24
C PRO A 297 11.00 4.32 -25.18
N ALA A 298 9.71 4.30 -25.55
CA ALA A 298 8.83 5.45 -25.43
C ALA A 298 8.66 5.95 -23.97
N HIS A 299 8.86 5.06 -22.99
CA HIS A 299 8.78 5.37 -21.56
C HIS A 299 10.13 5.76 -20.93
N PHE A 300 11.19 5.98 -21.74
CA PHE A 300 12.53 6.30 -21.24
C PHE A 300 12.53 7.46 -20.23
N ARG A 301 11.79 8.53 -20.52
CA ARG A 301 11.66 9.68 -19.60
C ARG A 301 11.06 9.31 -18.26
N ASN A 302 10.10 8.37 -18.24
CA ASN A 302 9.48 7.90 -17.01
C ASN A 302 10.47 7.09 -16.18
N TYR A 303 11.27 6.21 -16.81
CA TYR A 303 12.34 5.48 -16.12
C TYR A 303 13.41 6.42 -15.55
N ALA A 304 13.78 7.47 -16.29
CA ALA A 304 14.73 8.47 -15.79
C ALA A 304 14.17 9.27 -14.60
N ALA A 305 12.88 9.62 -14.64
CA ALA A 305 12.21 10.29 -13.53
C ALA A 305 12.11 9.36 -12.29
N ILE A 306 11.78 8.09 -12.49
CA ILE A 306 11.76 7.08 -11.43
C ILE A 306 13.15 6.96 -10.79
N GLU A 307 14.22 6.89 -11.60
CA GLU A 307 15.59 6.81 -11.09
C GLU A 307 15.93 8.00 -10.19
N ALA A 308 15.58 9.22 -10.60
CA ALA A 308 15.74 10.41 -9.77
C ALA A 308 14.95 10.33 -8.46
N GLU A 309 13.71 9.79 -8.51
CA GLU A 309 12.89 9.56 -7.31
C GLU A 309 13.49 8.51 -6.37
N LEU A 310 14.07 7.43 -6.91
CA LEU A 310 14.76 6.41 -6.10
C LEU A 310 15.95 7.00 -5.34
N ILE A 311 16.73 7.87 -6.00
CA ILE A 311 17.84 8.58 -5.35
C ILE A 311 17.31 9.52 -4.27
N ALA A 312 16.33 10.37 -4.62
CA ALA A 312 15.72 11.31 -3.68
C ALA A 312 15.08 10.58 -2.48
N GLY A 313 14.50 9.41 -2.70
CA GLY A 313 13.91 8.55 -1.69
C GLY A 313 14.92 8.10 -0.62
N ALA A 314 16.18 7.85 -1.00
CA ALA A 314 17.21 7.51 -0.03
C ALA A 314 17.55 8.70 0.90
N PHE A 315 17.65 9.91 0.36
CA PHE A 315 17.87 11.12 1.17
C PHE A 315 16.68 11.44 2.07
N LEU A 316 15.46 11.31 1.55
CA LEU A 316 14.26 11.51 2.34
C LEU A 316 14.16 10.51 3.50
N TYR A 317 14.51 9.25 3.26
CA TYR A 317 14.56 8.24 4.33
C TYR A 317 15.50 8.64 5.46
N VAL A 318 16.72 9.06 5.13
CA VAL A 318 17.72 9.52 6.13
C VAL A 318 17.20 10.73 6.88
N TYR A 319 16.63 11.70 6.18
CA TYR A 319 16.06 12.91 6.79
C TYR A 319 14.94 12.57 7.78
N GLU A 320 13.97 11.75 7.38
CA GLU A 320 12.86 11.35 8.27
C GLU A 320 13.34 10.49 9.45
N PHE A 321 14.30 9.61 9.22
CA PHE A 321 14.89 8.79 10.28
C PHE A 321 15.58 9.65 11.34
N THR A 322 16.37 10.61 10.93
CA THR A 322 17.07 11.54 11.84
C THR A 322 16.07 12.45 12.57
N ALA A 323 15.09 13.02 11.85
CA ALA A 323 14.07 13.88 12.45
C ALA A 323 13.24 13.16 13.52
N ARG A 324 12.90 11.87 13.31
CA ARG A 324 12.23 11.07 14.35
C ARG A 324 13.09 10.90 15.59
N ARG A 325 14.36 10.60 15.40
CA ARG A 325 15.29 10.31 16.51
C ARG A 325 15.58 11.56 17.36
N PHE A 326 15.79 12.70 16.74
CA PHE A 326 16.13 13.94 17.44
C PHE A 326 14.91 14.74 17.89
N GLY A 327 13.78 14.66 17.18
CA GLY A 327 12.53 15.31 17.59
C GLY A 327 11.87 14.71 18.85
N HIS A 328 12.32 13.55 19.34
CA HIS A 328 11.93 12.99 20.64
C HIS A 328 12.73 13.53 21.80
N GLN A 329 13.97 14.03 21.58
CA GLN A 329 14.84 14.51 22.68
C GLN A 329 14.41 15.87 23.25
N GLU A 330 13.64 16.69 22.52
CA GLU A 330 13.15 17.98 23.01
C GLU A 330 12.01 17.90 24.04
N LYS A 331 11.53 16.69 24.41
CA LYS A 331 10.47 16.51 25.40
C LYS A 331 10.94 15.94 26.74
N GLU A 332 12.22 15.64 26.90
CA GLU A 332 12.79 15.10 28.16
C GLU A 332 13.75 16.10 28.86
N SER A 333 13.81 17.33 28.38
CA SER A 333 14.59 18.42 29.02
C SER A 333 13.71 19.49 29.66
#